data_da91a458d26cae451ccdf66b034d956c
#
_entry.id   da91a458d26cae451ccdf66b034d956c
#
_cell.length_a   1.000
_cell.length_b   1.000
_cell.length_c   1.000
_cell.angle_alpha   90.00
_cell.angle_beta   90.00
_cell.angle_gamma   90.00
#
_symmetry.space_group_name_H-M   'P 1'
#
loop_
_entity.id
_entity.type
_entity.pdbx_description
1 polymer ?
#
loop_
_entity_poly.entity_id
_entity_poly.type
_entity_poly.pdbx_seq_one_letter_code
_entity_poly.pdbx_strand_id
1 'polypeptide(L)'
;MASRSYITKGSLILVAAFLLAGPAAHAGDGGELCARGGTVVTASAPATAVGVEILKAGGNAVDAAVAVGFALAVTYPQAGNLGGGGFMLLRLGSGESFFIDFRETAPLAASRDMYLDSLGNVIEGMSTLGAMAAGVPGTVAGLHKAHELHGSLPWRELIEPAISLARDGFPVGERLASSLRDLQKYKDRFPGLLQYMKSDGSPLARGDTLRQATLARTLQRIAIKGPEAFYRGEIADSIVEEMRLGGGIISKQDLAGYEARLREPLKGNYRGYEIVSAPPPSSGGTVLLEILNILEGYDLRDRGFMSDETVHYMVEAERRAYADRAHYLGDPDFTDNRLAHLISKDYASDLRKSITPRATPSADIAGRSGSSREKRETTHYGIVDREGAAVAVTYTLNDSFGSKVVVRGAGFLLNNEMDDFSIKPGHPNLYGLIGSEANAIEPGKRMLSSMAPTMVLRDGKVFLVLGTPGGATIITTIAQIVIDMLDFGMSLEAAVSAPRFHHQWLPDHISVENGAFGAYLRRGLVEKGHRIEDRTAPIGDAQVIEVRGSAACGMSDPRGDGTAGGVEPADPVPQ
;
A
#
# COMPACT_ATOMS: atom_id res chain seq x y z
N MET A 1 -31.80 56.19 -29.67
CA MET A 1 -31.14 55.69 -28.48
C MET A 1 -31.19 54.16 -28.53
N ALA A 2 -30.09 53.53 -28.89
CA ALA A 2 -30.01 52.10 -29.18
C ALA A 2 -29.54 51.36 -27.93
N SER A 3 -30.35 50.42 -27.46
CA SER A 3 -30.01 49.48 -26.38
C SER A 3 -29.26 48.29 -26.98
N ARG A 4 -27.98 48.11 -26.62
CA ARG A 4 -27.19 46.95 -26.96
C ARG A 4 -27.45 45.83 -25.96
N SER A 5 -28.07 44.75 -26.43
CA SER A 5 -28.19 43.47 -25.74
C SER A 5 -26.86 42.70 -25.88
N TYR A 6 -26.24 42.37 -24.75
CA TYR A 6 -25.08 41.44 -24.70
C TYR A 6 -25.60 39.99 -24.63
N ILE A 7 -25.39 39.26 -25.72
CA ILE A 7 -25.59 37.82 -25.76
C ILE A 7 -24.30 37.17 -25.24
N THR A 8 -24.34 36.62 -24.02
CA THR A 8 -23.30 35.75 -23.48
C THR A 8 -23.36 34.38 -24.20
N LYS A 9 -22.35 34.10 -25.00
CA LYS A 9 -22.15 32.76 -25.56
C LYS A 9 -21.73 31.80 -24.44
N GLY A 10 -22.66 31.04 -23.93
CA GLY A 10 -22.37 29.87 -23.12
C GLY A 10 -21.75 28.79 -23.99
N SER A 11 -20.49 28.43 -23.72
CA SER A 11 -19.83 27.28 -24.34
C SER A 11 -20.43 25.99 -23.79
N LEU A 12 -21.30 25.37 -24.58
CA LEU A 12 -21.73 23.98 -24.35
C LEU A 12 -20.57 23.11 -24.74
N ILE A 13 -19.80 22.63 -23.75
CA ILE A 13 -18.83 21.56 -23.97
C ILE A 13 -19.60 20.25 -24.04
N LEU A 14 -19.60 19.68 -25.24
CA LEU A 14 -20.18 18.37 -25.57
C LEU A 14 -19.45 17.28 -24.76
N VAL A 15 -20.12 16.73 -23.76
CA VAL A 15 -19.75 15.46 -23.12
C VAL A 15 -20.48 14.35 -23.89
N ALA A 16 -19.92 13.97 -25.03
CA ALA A 16 -20.34 12.78 -25.75
C ALA A 16 -19.19 12.34 -26.68
N ALA A 17 -18.47 11.31 -26.29
CA ALA A 17 -17.73 10.33 -27.10
C ALA A 17 -16.55 9.72 -26.31
N PHE A 18 -16.84 8.96 -25.27
CA PHE A 18 -15.83 8.12 -24.61
C PHE A 18 -15.84 6.67 -25.13
N LEU A 19 -16.05 6.46 -26.42
CA LEU A 19 -16.09 5.10 -27.02
C LEU A 19 -15.47 5.03 -28.41
N LEU A 20 -14.39 5.79 -28.73
CA LEU A 20 -13.57 5.56 -29.94
C LEU A 20 -12.20 6.23 -29.75
N ALA A 21 -11.42 5.79 -28.77
CA ALA A 21 -9.98 6.04 -28.77
C ALA A 21 -9.29 4.75 -29.23
N GLY A 22 -8.31 4.90 -30.13
CA GLY A 22 -7.50 3.80 -30.63
C GLY A 22 -6.82 2.99 -29.51
N PRO A 23 -6.24 1.82 -29.79
CA PRO A 23 -5.82 0.87 -28.78
C PRO A 23 -4.80 1.51 -27.83
N ALA A 24 -5.23 1.77 -26.59
CA ALA A 24 -4.29 1.89 -25.49
C ALA A 24 -3.57 0.53 -25.42
N ALA A 25 -2.24 0.52 -25.48
CA ALA A 25 -1.50 -0.70 -25.26
C ALA A 25 -1.77 -1.15 -23.82
N HIS A 26 -2.57 -2.17 -23.66
CA HIS A 26 -2.74 -2.90 -22.41
C HIS A 26 -1.96 -4.19 -22.58
N ALA A 27 -1.02 -4.47 -21.68
CA ALA A 27 -0.50 -5.82 -21.56
C ALA A 27 -1.66 -6.68 -21.01
N GLY A 28 -2.38 -7.35 -21.90
CA GLY A 28 -3.21 -8.47 -21.53
C GLY A 28 -2.31 -9.59 -21.03
N ASP A 29 -2.66 -10.22 -19.91
CA ASP A 29 -1.98 -11.35 -19.29
C ASP A 29 -0.65 -11.06 -18.56
N GLY A 30 -0.54 -9.94 -17.79
CA GLY A 30 0.54 -9.79 -16.79
C GLY A 30 1.96 -9.57 -17.34
N GLY A 31 2.12 -9.20 -18.61
CA GLY A 31 3.42 -8.93 -19.24
C GLY A 31 3.97 -7.53 -18.94
N GLU A 32 5.29 -7.35 -19.17
CA GLU A 32 5.96 -6.05 -19.13
C GLU A 32 5.44 -5.12 -20.25
N LEU A 33 5.15 -3.86 -19.90
CA LEU A 33 4.76 -2.83 -20.87
C LEU A 33 5.68 -1.62 -20.72
N CYS A 34 6.31 -1.19 -21.81
CA CYS A 34 7.16 0.00 -21.84
C CYS A 34 6.50 1.13 -22.63
N ALA A 35 6.59 2.37 -22.12
CA ALA A 35 6.10 3.57 -22.78
C ALA A 35 7.02 4.77 -22.51
N ARG A 36 7.00 5.78 -23.41
CA ARG A 36 7.84 6.99 -23.31
C ARG A 36 7.09 8.22 -22.86
N GLY A 37 5.78 8.22 -22.95
CA GLY A 37 4.91 9.32 -22.53
C GLY A 37 4.40 9.20 -21.10
N GLY A 38 4.77 8.14 -20.43
CA GLY A 38 4.41 7.83 -19.03
C GLY A 38 3.83 6.44 -18.85
N THR A 39 3.98 5.89 -17.65
CA THR A 39 3.58 4.51 -17.30
C THR A 39 2.85 4.49 -15.96
N VAL A 40 1.80 3.71 -15.90
CA VAL A 40 0.96 3.47 -14.71
C VAL A 40 0.88 1.98 -14.45
N VAL A 41 1.11 1.56 -13.21
CA VAL A 41 0.96 0.15 -12.80
C VAL A 41 0.10 0.09 -11.54
N THR A 42 -0.98 -0.68 -11.57
CA THR A 42 -1.90 -0.84 -10.43
C THR A 42 -2.44 -2.26 -10.31
N ALA A 43 -2.99 -2.61 -9.16
CA ALA A 43 -3.66 -3.88 -8.89
C ALA A 43 -5.04 -4.03 -9.58
N SER A 44 -5.49 -3.03 -10.39
CA SER A 44 -6.82 -3.01 -11.01
C SER A 44 -6.78 -2.41 -12.40
N ALA A 45 -7.07 -3.19 -13.44
CA ALA A 45 -7.06 -2.73 -14.82
C ALA A 45 -7.91 -1.46 -15.07
N PRO A 46 -9.14 -1.30 -14.54
CA PRO A 46 -9.88 -0.06 -14.68
C PRO A 46 -9.19 1.16 -14.03
N ALA A 47 -8.49 0.99 -12.90
CA ALA A 47 -7.75 2.08 -12.27
C ALA A 47 -6.47 2.43 -13.06
N THR A 48 -5.79 1.43 -13.63
CA THR A 48 -4.67 1.67 -14.56
C THR A 48 -5.12 2.49 -15.76
N ALA A 49 -6.28 2.15 -16.37
CA ALA A 49 -6.84 2.91 -17.48
C ALA A 49 -7.12 4.37 -17.10
N VAL A 50 -7.67 4.63 -15.90
CA VAL A 50 -7.88 6.00 -15.40
C VAL A 50 -6.54 6.77 -15.34
N GLY A 51 -5.50 6.20 -14.76
CA GLY A 51 -4.19 6.86 -14.68
C GLY A 51 -3.61 7.19 -16.07
N VAL A 52 -3.74 6.26 -17.01
CA VAL A 52 -3.30 6.46 -18.41
C VAL A 52 -4.09 7.59 -19.08
N GLU A 53 -5.40 7.67 -18.88
CA GLU A 53 -6.22 8.76 -19.45
C GLU A 53 -5.87 10.13 -18.87
N ILE A 54 -5.55 10.21 -17.58
CA ILE A 54 -5.08 11.45 -16.96
C ILE A 54 -3.73 11.89 -17.55
N LEU A 55 -2.77 10.97 -17.72
CA LEU A 55 -1.50 11.28 -18.37
C LEU A 55 -1.69 11.73 -19.84
N LYS A 56 -2.59 11.09 -20.60
CA LYS A 56 -2.96 11.50 -21.97
C LYS A 56 -3.60 12.88 -22.02
N ALA A 57 -4.39 13.24 -21.00
CA ALA A 57 -5.01 14.57 -20.89
C ALA A 57 -4.00 15.68 -20.54
N GLY A 58 -2.72 15.33 -20.35
CA GLY A 58 -1.65 16.26 -20.01
C GLY A 58 -1.43 16.45 -18.51
N GLY A 59 -2.06 15.63 -17.67
CA GLY A 59 -1.77 15.56 -16.23
C GLY A 59 -0.38 15.00 -15.96
N ASN A 60 0.20 15.38 -14.84
CA ASN A 60 1.49 14.87 -14.36
C ASN A 60 1.31 13.57 -13.52
N ALA A 61 2.42 13.03 -13.00
CA ALA A 61 2.39 11.81 -12.19
C ALA A 61 1.54 11.94 -10.92
N VAL A 62 1.45 13.15 -10.32
CA VAL A 62 0.64 13.40 -9.12
C VAL A 62 -0.84 13.43 -9.47
N ASP A 63 -1.22 14.08 -10.58
CA ASP A 63 -2.62 14.07 -11.06
C ASP A 63 -3.10 12.64 -11.30
N ALA A 64 -2.28 11.85 -12.01
CA ALA A 64 -2.59 10.45 -12.27
C ALA A 64 -2.67 9.63 -10.96
N ALA A 65 -1.78 9.87 -9.99
CA ALA A 65 -1.80 9.18 -8.69
C ALA A 65 -3.06 9.48 -7.89
N VAL A 66 -3.51 10.74 -7.88
CA VAL A 66 -4.76 11.13 -7.21
C VAL A 66 -5.96 10.45 -7.86
N ALA A 67 -6.05 10.48 -9.19
CA ALA A 67 -7.16 9.86 -9.91
C ALA A 67 -7.18 8.32 -9.73
N VAL A 68 -6.03 7.67 -9.77
CA VAL A 68 -5.86 6.23 -9.51
C VAL A 68 -6.28 5.88 -8.07
N GLY A 69 -5.89 6.70 -7.08
CA GLY A 69 -6.28 6.49 -5.69
C GLY A 69 -7.81 6.46 -5.50
N PHE A 70 -8.54 7.41 -6.12
CA PHE A 70 -10.00 7.41 -6.11
C PHE A 70 -10.59 6.26 -6.95
N ALA A 71 -9.99 5.91 -8.08
CA ALA A 71 -10.45 4.81 -8.92
C ALA A 71 -10.30 3.45 -8.20
N LEU A 72 -9.19 3.22 -7.49
CA LEU A 72 -8.99 2.02 -6.68
C LEU A 72 -9.97 1.93 -5.50
N ALA A 73 -10.36 3.05 -4.90
CA ALA A 73 -11.40 3.06 -3.86
C ALA A 73 -12.75 2.50 -4.38
N VAL A 74 -12.97 2.56 -5.69
CA VAL A 74 -14.15 2.00 -6.37
C VAL A 74 -13.89 0.57 -6.87
N THR A 75 -12.77 0.35 -7.56
CA THR A 75 -12.53 -0.86 -8.35
C THR A 75 -11.78 -1.96 -7.60
N TYR A 76 -11.21 -1.62 -6.44
CA TYR A 76 -10.46 -2.53 -5.58
C TYR A 76 -10.89 -2.39 -4.10
N PRO A 77 -12.20 -2.53 -3.77
CA PRO A 77 -12.77 -2.16 -2.47
C PRO A 77 -12.24 -2.98 -1.29
N GLN A 78 -11.54 -4.10 -1.54
CA GLN A 78 -10.90 -4.88 -0.48
C GLN A 78 -9.70 -4.15 0.17
N ALA A 79 -9.09 -3.16 -0.51
CA ALA A 79 -7.97 -2.39 0.03
C ALA A 79 -7.94 -0.92 -0.43
N GLY A 80 -8.30 -0.62 -1.69
CA GLY A 80 -8.52 0.74 -2.18
C GLY A 80 -9.64 1.42 -1.41
N ASN A 81 -9.48 2.69 -0.98
CA ASN A 81 -10.35 3.21 0.06
C ASN A 81 -10.50 4.73 0.10
N LEU A 82 -11.54 5.18 0.80
CA LEU A 82 -11.69 6.53 1.34
C LEU A 82 -11.60 6.52 2.88
N GLY A 83 -11.98 5.39 3.49
CA GLY A 83 -12.07 5.24 4.95
C GLY A 83 -10.84 4.60 5.59
N GLY A 84 -9.70 4.65 4.93
CA GLY A 84 -8.41 4.17 5.39
C GLY A 84 -7.32 5.22 5.27
N GLY A 85 -6.08 4.79 5.09
CA GLY A 85 -4.93 5.68 4.96
C GLY A 85 -3.72 5.01 4.31
N GLY A 86 -2.59 5.71 4.33
CA GLY A 86 -1.38 5.21 3.70
C GLY A 86 -0.27 6.23 3.55
N PHE A 87 0.58 5.99 2.56
CA PHE A 87 1.77 6.78 2.29
C PHE A 87 1.98 6.98 0.78
N MET A 88 2.47 8.17 0.43
CA MET A 88 2.90 8.51 -0.92
C MET A 88 4.33 9.01 -0.90
N LEU A 89 5.19 8.37 -1.67
CA LEU A 89 6.52 8.84 -2.01
C LEU A 89 6.45 9.46 -3.41
N LEU A 90 6.86 10.72 -3.49
CA LEU A 90 6.89 11.50 -4.72
C LEU A 90 8.32 11.94 -5.02
N ARG A 91 8.75 11.85 -6.28
CA ARG A 91 9.97 12.46 -6.78
C ARG A 91 9.64 13.27 -8.02
N LEU A 92 9.97 14.55 -7.99
CA LEU A 92 9.81 15.44 -9.14
C LEU A 92 10.90 15.21 -10.18
N GLY A 93 10.65 15.58 -11.42
CA GLY A 93 11.67 15.59 -12.49
C GLY A 93 12.88 16.49 -12.16
N SER A 94 12.72 17.48 -11.27
CA SER A 94 13.81 18.32 -10.73
C SER A 94 14.78 17.56 -9.82
N GLY A 95 14.37 16.38 -9.32
CA GLY A 95 15.15 15.57 -8.37
C GLY A 95 14.78 15.76 -6.90
N GLU A 96 13.82 16.62 -6.57
CA GLU A 96 13.31 16.76 -5.21
C GLU A 96 12.37 15.59 -4.87
N SER A 97 12.48 15.12 -3.64
CA SER A 97 11.62 14.01 -3.15
C SER A 97 10.80 14.46 -1.96
N PHE A 98 9.54 14.03 -1.90
CA PHE A 98 8.59 14.35 -0.84
C PHE A 98 7.93 13.06 -0.37
N PHE A 99 7.60 13.02 0.91
CA PHE A 99 6.84 11.92 1.49
C PHE A 99 5.59 12.46 2.19
N ILE A 100 4.42 11.98 1.78
CA ILE A 100 3.14 12.37 2.36
C ILE A 100 2.65 11.21 3.21
N ASP A 101 2.58 11.46 4.52
CA ASP A 101 2.04 10.56 5.52
C ASP A 101 0.57 10.89 5.74
N PHE A 102 -0.29 10.03 5.25
CA PHE A 102 -1.74 10.05 5.49
C PHE A 102 -2.23 8.79 6.20
N ARG A 103 -1.34 8.20 7.03
CA ARG A 103 -1.67 7.10 7.94
C ARG A 103 -2.79 7.52 8.89
N GLU A 104 -3.64 6.61 9.25
CA GLU A 104 -4.70 6.81 10.22
C GLU A 104 -4.14 7.24 11.58
N THR A 105 -4.97 7.90 12.38
CA THR A 105 -4.65 8.23 13.77
C THR A 105 -5.62 7.53 14.71
N ALA A 106 -5.15 7.20 15.90
CA ALA A 106 -6.04 6.79 16.99
C ALA A 106 -7.01 7.94 17.33
N PRO A 107 -8.32 7.67 17.49
CA PRO A 107 -9.25 8.68 17.95
C PRO A 107 -8.86 9.29 19.31
N LEU A 108 -9.23 10.53 19.58
CA LEU A 108 -8.92 11.21 20.85
C LEU A 108 -9.51 10.50 22.09
N ALA A 109 -10.56 9.71 21.91
CA ALA A 109 -11.15 8.89 22.96
C ALA A 109 -10.45 7.53 23.15
N ALA A 110 -9.43 7.20 22.35
CA ALA A 110 -8.68 5.96 22.50
C ALA A 110 -7.87 5.94 23.80
N SER A 111 -7.67 4.76 24.35
CA SER A 111 -6.87 4.56 25.56
C SER A 111 -5.97 3.34 25.40
N ARG A 112 -4.88 3.31 26.19
CA ARG A 112 -3.82 2.29 26.14
C ARG A 112 -4.37 0.86 26.14
N ASP A 113 -5.34 0.58 26.99
CA ASP A 113 -5.84 -0.77 27.29
C ASP A 113 -7.27 -1.00 26.78
N MET A 114 -7.75 -0.18 25.84
CA MET A 114 -9.14 -0.21 25.34
C MET A 114 -9.57 -1.56 24.73
N TYR A 115 -8.64 -2.42 24.37
CA TYR A 115 -8.88 -3.76 23.83
C TYR A 115 -8.63 -4.89 24.83
N LEU A 116 -8.43 -4.55 26.12
CA LEU A 116 -8.23 -5.52 27.19
C LEU A 116 -9.48 -5.62 28.07
N ASP A 117 -9.75 -6.84 28.58
CA ASP A 117 -10.75 -7.04 29.61
C ASP A 117 -10.23 -6.60 31.01
N SER A 118 -11.07 -6.64 32.01
CA SER A 118 -10.71 -6.26 33.38
C SER A 118 -9.60 -7.13 34.02
N LEU A 119 -9.26 -8.26 33.42
CA LEU A 119 -8.18 -9.15 33.82
C LEU A 119 -6.90 -8.92 32.97
N GLY A 120 -6.93 -7.97 32.02
CA GLY A 120 -5.82 -7.67 31.13
C GLY A 120 -5.65 -8.66 29.97
N ASN A 121 -6.67 -9.46 29.64
CA ASN A 121 -6.67 -10.32 28.47
C ASN A 121 -7.17 -9.55 27.25
N VAL A 122 -6.63 -9.86 26.07
CA VAL A 122 -7.09 -9.28 24.80
C VAL A 122 -8.52 -9.74 24.50
N ILE A 123 -9.42 -8.80 24.21
CA ILE A 123 -10.78 -9.07 23.74
C ILE A 123 -10.72 -9.43 22.26
N GLU A 124 -10.87 -10.71 21.94
CA GLU A 124 -10.71 -11.23 20.57
C GLU A 124 -11.66 -10.54 19.58
N GLY A 125 -11.10 -10.11 18.46
CA GLY A 125 -11.81 -9.49 17.34
C GLY A 125 -12.19 -8.02 17.55
N MET A 126 -11.99 -7.43 18.74
CA MET A 126 -12.40 -6.04 18.99
C MET A 126 -11.53 -5.02 18.25
N SER A 127 -10.25 -5.31 18.04
CA SER A 127 -9.32 -4.50 17.26
C SER A 127 -9.44 -4.71 15.74
N THR A 128 -10.11 -5.78 15.30
CA THR A 128 -10.14 -6.19 13.88
C THR A 128 -11.50 -6.08 13.20
N LEU A 129 -12.61 -6.12 13.95
CA LEU A 129 -13.97 -6.17 13.41
C LEU A 129 -14.89 -5.15 14.08
N GLY A 130 -15.62 -4.40 13.26
CA GLY A 130 -16.61 -3.43 13.75
C GLY A 130 -16.02 -2.03 13.97
N ALA A 131 -16.86 -1.11 14.44
CA ALA A 131 -16.56 0.31 14.51
C ALA A 131 -15.41 0.66 15.49
N MET A 132 -15.20 -0.15 16.54
CA MET A 132 -14.10 0.03 17.50
C MET A 132 -12.71 -0.22 16.88
N ALA A 133 -12.63 -0.94 15.77
CA ALA A 133 -11.37 -1.25 15.09
C ALA A 133 -10.86 -0.11 14.21
N ALA A 134 -11.69 0.91 13.95
CA ALA A 134 -11.38 1.97 12.98
C ALA A 134 -10.51 3.08 13.58
N GLY A 135 -9.41 3.41 12.91
CA GLY A 135 -8.67 4.65 13.06
C GLY A 135 -9.28 5.78 12.22
N VAL A 136 -8.93 7.03 12.54
CA VAL A 136 -9.40 8.23 11.82
C VAL A 136 -8.85 8.22 10.40
N PRO A 137 -9.69 8.23 9.35
CA PRO A 137 -9.24 8.06 7.97
C PRO A 137 -8.39 9.21 7.43
N GLY A 138 -7.36 8.87 6.64
CA GLY A 138 -6.41 9.84 6.08
C GLY A 138 -6.41 9.97 4.56
N THR A 139 -6.96 9.01 3.81
CA THR A 139 -6.79 8.92 2.36
C THR A 139 -7.21 10.20 1.61
N VAL A 140 -8.38 10.75 1.91
CA VAL A 140 -8.88 11.95 1.20
C VAL A 140 -7.97 13.16 1.45
N ALA A 141 -7.48 13.33 2.69
CA ALA A 141 -6.53 14.40 3.03
C ALA A 141 -5.17 14.22 2.35
N GLY A 142 -4.68 12.97 2.29
CA GLY A 142 -3.40 12.66 1.63
C GLY A 142 -3.41 12.92 0.14
N LEU A 143 -4.44 12.44 -0.57
CA LEU A 143 -4.60 12.69 -2.00
C LEU A 143 -4.78 14.18 -2.31
N HIS A 144 -5.55 14.90 -1.48
CA HIS A 144 -5.71 16.35 -1.63
C HIS A 144 -4.39 17.09 -1.37
N LYS A 145 -3.63 16.69 -0.34
CA LYS A 145 -2.32 17.28 -0.03
C LYS A 145 -1.33 17.12 -1.18
N ALA A 146 -1.30 15.95 -1.82
CA ALA A 146 -0.48 15.72 -3.00
C ALA A 146 -0.89 16.66 -4.15
N HIS A 147 -2.19 16.75 -4.42
CA HIS A 147 -2.72 17.62 -5.46
C HIS A 147 -2.44 19.11 -5.16
N GLU A 148 -2.67 19.58 -3.92
CA GLU A 148 -2.40 20.95 -3.50
C GLU A 148 -0.95 21.37 -3.74
N LEU A 149 0.00 20.45 -3.50
CA LEU A 149 1.44 20.73 -3.63
C LEU A 149 1.94 20.66 -5.07
N HIS A 150 1.48 19.67 -5.85
CA HIS A 150 2.10 19.33 -7.12
C HIS A 150 1.11 18.93 -8.23
N GLY A 151 -0.20 19.00 -8.00
CA GLY A 151 -1.20 18.77 -9.04
C GLY A 151 -1.21 19.89 -10.09
N SER A 152 -1.55 19.56 -11.32
CA SER A 152 -1.65 20.51 -12.44
C SER A 152 -3.05 20.60 -13.03
N LEU A 153 -3.82 19.51 -12.99
CA LEU A 153 -5.20 19.50 -13.46
C LEU A 153 -6.19 19.86 -12.34
N PRO A 154 -7.39 20.36 -12.69
CA PRO A 154 -8.41 20.68 -11.70
C PRO A 154 -8.81 19.44 -10.87
N TRP A 155 -8.85 19.58 -9.53
CA TRP A 155 -9.22 18.53 -8.59
C TRP A 155 -10.44 17.69 -9.01
N ARG A 156 -11.50 18.38 -9.46
CA ARG A 156 -12.73 17.72 -9.88
C ARG A 156 -12.53 16.75 -11.05
N GLU A 157 -11.69 17.12 -12.00
CA GLU A 157 -11.42 16.31 -13.20
C GLU A 157 -10.73 15.00 -12.84
N LEU A 158 -9.91 14.98 -11.77
CA LEU A 158 -9.21 13.79 -11.29
C LEU A 158 -10.17 12.78 -10.61
N ILE A 159 -11.31 13.24 -10.10
CA ILE A 159 -12.26 12.37 -9.40
C ILE A 159 -13.38 11.88 -10.33
N GLU A 160 -13.67 12.60 -11.42
CA GLU A 160 -14.77 12.27 -12.34
C GLU A 160 -14.71 10.84 -12.90
N PRO A 161 -13.54 10.28 -13.27
CA PRO A 161 -13.45 8.88 -13.70
C PRO A 161 -13.91 7.89 -12.62
N ALA A 162 -13.54 8.10 -11.36
CA ALA A 162 -13.97 7.27 -10.24
C ALA A 162 -15.49 7.40 -9.99
N ILE A 163 -16.06 8.61 -10.14
CA ILE A 163 -17.51 8.83 -10.06
C ILE A 163 -18.23 8.00 -11.12
N SER A 164 -17.73 8.03 -12.37
CA SER A 164 -18.29 7.28 -13.48
C SER A 164 -18.21 5.77 -13.25
N LEU A 165 -17.04 5.24 -12.82
CA LEU A 165 -16.87 3.83 -12.47
C LEU A 165 -17.83 3.39 -11.35
N ALA A 166 -18.03 4.21 -10.33
CA ALA A 166 -18.93 3.89 -9.22
C ALA A 166 -20.41 3.93 -9.65
N ARG A 167 -20.81 4.91 -10.49
CA ARG A 167 -22.18 5.10 -10.96
C ARG A 167 -22.57 4.06 -12.01
N ASP A 168 -21.76 3.91 -13.06
CA ASP A 168 -22.08 3.11 -14.23
C ASP A 168 -21.68 1.64 -14.04
N GLY A 169 -20.72 1.39 -13.14
CA GLY A 169 -20.21 0.08 -12.76
C GLY A 169 -19.03 -0.37 -13.60
N PHE A 170 -18.38 -1.40 -13.12
CA PHE A 170 -17.24 -2.06 -13.78
C PHE A 170 -17.36 -3.58 -13.63
N PRO A 171 -16.73 -4.38 -14.53
CA PRO A 171 -16.75 -5.83 -14.45
C PRO A 171 -15.90 -6.33 -13.28
N VAL A 172 -16.44 -7.24 -12.48
CA VAL A 172 -15.75 -7.91 -11.37
C VAL A 172 -14.69 -8.87 -11.92
N GLY A 173 -13.42 -8.70 -11.51
CA GLY A 173 -12.31 -9.61 -11.79
C GLY A 173 -12.33 -10.85 -10.90
N GLU A 174 -11.42 -11.81 -11.15
CA GLU A 174 -11.38 -13.07 -10.39
C GLU A 174 -10.99 -12.85 -8.92
N ARG A 175 -9.98 -12.01 -8.67
CA ARG A 175 -9.52 -11.69 -7.31
C ARG A 175 -10.62 -11.04 -6.47
N LEU A 176 -11.31 -10.04 -7.04
CA LEU A 176 -12.43 -9.40 -6.35
C LEU A 176 -13.56 -10.39 -6.11
N ALA A 177 -13.93 -11.22 -7.10
CA ALA A 177 -14.93 -12.25 -6.93
C ALA A 177 -14.58 -13.23 -5.81
N SER A 178 -13.30 -13.63 -5.70
CA SER A 178 -12.81 -14.48 -4.60
C SER A 178 -12.95 -13.79 -3.25
N SER A 179 -12.51 -12.53 -3.15
CA SER A 179 -12.61 -11.74 -1.91
C SER A 179 -14.07 -11.52 -1.48
N LEU A 180 -15.00 -11.36 -2.44
CA LEU A 180 -16.43 -11.24 -2.13
C LEU A 180 -17.05 -12.56 -1.62
N ARG A 181 -16.58 -13.72 -2.10
CA ARG A 181 -16.98 -15.02 -1.52
C ARG A 181 -16.58 -15.11 -0.05
N ASP A 182 -15.38 -14.67 0.30
CA ASP A 182 -14.89 -14.65 1.69
C ASP A 182 -15.63 -13.62 2.55
N LEU A 183 -16.04 -12.50 1.96
CA LEU A 183 -16.77 -11.43 2.63
C LEU A 183 -18.21 -11.87 3.02
N GLN A 184 -18.82 -12.77 2.27
CA GLN A 184 -20.21 -13.19 2.44
C GLN A 184 -20.54 -13.64 3.89
N LYS A 185 -19.60 -14.29 4.58
CA LYS A 185 -19.78 -14.76 5.97
C LYS A 185 -20.05 -13.65 6.99
N TYR A 186 -19.77 -12.39 6.63
CA TYR A 186 -19.94 -11.22 7.52
C TYR A 186 -21.22 -10.44 7.24
N LYS A 187 -21.98 -10.73 6.17
CA LYS A 187 -23.11 -9.90 5.69
C LYS A 187 -24.24 -9.75 6.71
N ASP A 188 -24.50 -10.78 7.52
CA ASP A 188 -25.59 -10.77 8.49
C ASP A 188 -25.23 -9.90 9.71
N ARG A 189 -23.94 -9.87 10.07
CA ARG A 189 -23.41 -9.00 11.15
C ARG A 189 -23.24 -7.56 10.68
N PHE A 190 -22.88 -7.36 9.41
CA PHE A 190 -22.60 -6.05 8.79
C PHE A 190 -23.46 -5.86 7.53
N PRO A 191 -24.75 -5.48 7.68
CA PRO A 191 -25.67 -5.41 6.53
C PRO A 191 -25.26 -4.44 5.42
N GLY A 192 -24.40 -3.44 5.72
CA GLY A 192 -23.85 -2.54 4.71
C GLY A 192 -23.07 -3.25 3.60
N LEU A 193 -22.55 -4.47 3.87
CA LEU A 193 -21.83 -5.29 2.90
C LEU A 193 -22.72 -5.82 1.76
N LEU A 194 -24.05 -5.78 1.90
CA LEU A 194 -24.98 -6.17 0.85
C LEU A 194 -24.80 -5.35 -0.43
N GLN A 195 -24.23 -4.14 -0.36
CA GLN A 195 -23.91 -3.36 -1.57
C GLN A 195 -22.89 -4.03 -2.51
N TYR A 196 -22.12 -5.01 -2.01
CA TYR A 196 -21.14 -5.81 -2.76
C TYR A 196 -21.68 -7.19 -3.16
N MET A 197 -22.98 -7.44 -2.95
CA MET A 197 -23.66 -8.71 -3.23
C MET A 197 -24.73 -8.52 -4.30
N LYS A 198 -25.22 -9.64 -4.84
CA LYS A 198 -26.41 -9.68 -5.69
C LYS A 198 -27.67 -9.39 -4.84
N SER A 199 -28.79 -9.14 -5.50
CA SER A 199 -30.06 -8.86 -4.81
C SER A 199 -30.59 -10.01 -3.94
N ASP A 200 -30.15 -11.25 -4.22
CA ASP A 200 -30.46 -12.44 -3.42
C ASP A 200 -29.46 -12.65 -2.26
N GLY A 201 -28.47 -11.76 -2.09
CA GLY A 201 -27.44 -11.85 -1.07
C GLY A 201 -26.30 -12.81 -1.39
N SER A 202 -26.25 -13.38 -2.60
CA SER A 202 -25.08 -14.14 -3.07
C SER A 202 -23.95 -13.20 -3.53
N PRO A 203 -22.66 -13.62 -3.46
CA PRO A 203 -21.55 -12.81 -3.91
C PRO A 203 -21.57 -12.58 -5.42
N LEU A 204 -21.09 -11.42 -5.85
CA LEU A 204 -20.84 -11.15 -7.26
C LEU A 204 -19.72 -12.08 -7.76
N ALA A 205 -19.90 -12.64 -8.95
CA ALA A 205 -18.96 -13.52 -9.64
C ALA A 205 -18.15 -12.74 -10.69
N ARG A 206 -17.07 -13.35 -11.19
CA ARG A 206 -16.31 -12.81 -12.32
C ARG A 206 -17.23 -12.49 -13.50
N GLY A 207 -17.11 -11.29 -14.05
CA GLY A 207 -17.91 -10.80 -15.16
C GLY A 207 -19.23 -10.12 -14.76
N ASP A 208 -19.69 -10.28 -13.51
CA ASP A 208 -20.80 -9.48 -12.99
C ASP A 208 -20.39 -8.01 -12.91
N THR A 209 -21.35 -7.10 -12.93
CA THR A 209 -21.10 -5.66 -12.82
C THR A 209 -21.32 -5.17 -11.39
N LEU A 210 -20.28 -4.63 -10.75
CA LEU A 210 -20.42 -3.94 -9.47
C LEU A 210 -20.74 -2.46 -9.69
N ARG A 211 -21.86 -1.99 -9.11
CA ARG A 211 -22.27 -0.57 -9.07
C ARG A 211 -22.35 -0.10 -7.63
N GLN A 212 -21.84 1.12 -7.38
CA GLN A 212 -21.74 1.70 -6.04
C GLN A 212 -22.35 3.11 -6.04
N ALA A 213 -23.66 3.21 -6.30
CA ALA A 213 -24.35 4.49 -6.48
C ALA A 213 -24.23 5.43 -5.27
N THR A 214 -24.15 4.92 -4.06
CA THR A 214 -23.95 5.74 -2.85
C THR A 214 -22.54 6.29 -2.80
N LEU A 215 -21.52 5.49 -3.11
CA LEU A 215 -20.12 5.92 -3.21
C LEU A 215 -19.95 6.96 -4.32
N ALA A 216 -20.64 6.83 -5.47
CA ALA A 216 -20.60 7.83 -6.54
C ALA A 216 -21.06 9.21 -6.03
N ARG A 217 -22.13 9.28 -5.23
CA ARG A 217 -22.60 10.54 -4.62
C ARG A 217 -21.58 11.11 -3.62
N THR A 218 -20.92 10.25 -2.86
CA THR A 218 -19.87 10.66 -1.93
C THR A 218 -18.68 11.26 -2.68
N LEU A 219 -18.21 10.60 -3.75
CA LEU A 219 -17.15 11.11 -4.62
C LEU A 219 -17.53 12.43 -5.28
N GLN A 220 -18.79 12.61 -5.72
CA GLN A 220 -19.27 13.89 -6.25
C GLN A 220 -19.18 15.01 -5.22
N ARG A 221 -19.52 14.76 -3.95
CA ARG A 221 -19.39 15.75 -2.87
C ARG A 221 -17.93 16.13 -2.63
N ILE A 222 -17.02 15.14 -2.62
CA ILE A 222 -15.57 15.36 -2.49
C ILE A 222 -15.03 16.14 -3.70
N ALA A 223 -15.49 15.83 -4.91
CA ALA A 223 -15.09 16.54 -6.13
C ALA A 223 -15.49 18.02 -6.13
N ILE A 224 -16.65 18.35 -5.53
CA ILE A 224 -17.19 19.73 -5.52
C ILE A 224 -16.65 20.54 -4.33
N LYS A 225 -16.57 19.95 -3.14
CA LYS A 225 -16.27 20.65 -1.88
C LYS A 225 -14.87 20.35 -1.34
N GLY A 226 -14.08 19.52 -2.02
CA GLY A 226 -12.77 19.08 -1.52
C GLY A 226 -12.87 18.23 -0.24
N PRO A 227 -11.78 18.16 0.54
CA PRO A 227 -11.72 17.39 1.77
C PRO A 227 -12.68 17.88 2.87
N GLU A 228 -13.13 19.15 2.80
CA GLU A 228 -14.11 19.68 3.75
C GLU A 228 -15.42 18.85 3.75
N ALA A 229 -15.83 18.31 2.57
CA ALA A 229 -16.99 17.42 2.50
C ALA A 229 -16.81 16.16 3.35
N PHE A 230 -15.59 15.65 3.42
CA PHE A 230 -15.27 14.41 4.12
C PHE A 230 -15.06 14.62 5.63
N TYR A 231 -14.28 15.66 6.00
CA TYR A 231 -13.82 15.84 7.38
C TYR A 231 -14.73 16.74 8.23
N ARG A 232 -15.58 17.59 7.61
CA ARG A 232 -16.44 18.56 8.34
C ARG A 232 -17.88 18.61 7.87
N GLY A 233 -18.18 18.00 6.70
CA GLY A 233 -19.50 18.02 6.10
C GLY A 233 -20.35 16.79 6.39
N GLU A 234 -21.30 16.53 5.50
CA GLU A 234 -22.29 15.44 5.60
C GLU A 234 -21.64 14.03 5.67
N ILE A 235 -20.45 13.87 5.10
CA ILE A 235 -19.71 12.58 5.16
C ILE A 235 -19.20 12.37 6.58
N ALA A 236 -18.65 13.40 7.22
CA ALA A 236 -18.27 13.35 8.64
C ALA A 236 -19.46 13.00 9.54
N ASP A 237 -20.63 13.61 9.28
CA ASP A 237 -21.86 13.29 10.01
C ASP A 237 -22.23 11.80 9.87
N SER A 238 -22.10 11.25 8.66
CA SER A 238 -22.38 9.84 8.38
C SER A 238 -21.39 8.90 9.09
N ILE A 239 -20.10 9.25 9.14
CA ILE A 239 -19.08 8.47 9.87
C ILE A 239 -19.41 8.45 11.36
N VAL A 240 -19.68 9.61 11.97
CA VAL A 240 -19.98 9.72 13.41
C VAL A 240 -21.28 8.99 13.78
N GLU A 241 -22.30 9.03 12.92
CA GLU A 241 -23.53 8.26 13.13
C GLU A 241 -23.25 6.74 13.05
N GLU A 242 -22.37 6.30 12.13
CA GLU A 242 -21.98 4.89 12.07
C GLU A 242 -21.20 4.46 13.32
N MET A 243 -20.33 5.33 13.86
CA MET A 243 -19.65 5.11 15.14
C MET A 243 -20.66 4.95 16.28
N ARG A 244 -21.63 5.88 16.38
CA ARG A 244 -22.67 5.85 17.40
C ARG A 244 -23.49 4.55 17.37
N LEU A 245 -23.81 4.05 16.19
CA LEU A 245 -24.60 2.82 16.01
C LEU A 245 -23.80 1.55 16.23
N GLY A 246 -22.49 1.57 15.88
CA GLY A 246 -21.59 0.44 15.97
C GLY A 246 -20.75 0.39 17.25
N GLY A 247 -20.91 1.37 18.17
CA GLY A 247 -20.13 1.48 19.39
C GLY A 247 -18.68 1.92 19.17
N GLY A 248 -18.37 2.58 18.03
CA GLY A 248 -17.05 3.14 17.74
C GLY A 248 -16.82 4.49 18.42
N ILE A 249 -15.60 5.00 18.33
CA ILE A 249 -15.16 6.17 19.10
C ILE A 249 -14.65 7.35 18.26
N ILE A 250 -14.67 7.26 16.93
CA ILE A 250 -14.33 8.41 16.06
C ILE A 250 -15.39 9.48 16.22
N SER A 251 -14.97 10.70 16.53
CA SER A 251 -15.82 11.88 16.73
C SER A 251 -15.68 12.90 15.59
N LYS A 252 -16.54 13.91 15.57
CA LYS A 252 -16.38 15.08 14.67
C LYS A 252 -15.08 15.83 14.92
N GLN A 253 -14.61 15.87 16.17
CA GLN A 253 -13.36 16.52 16.53
C GLN A 253 -12.17 15.80 15.92
N ASP A 254 -12.17 14.46 15.95
CA ASP A 254 -11.12 13.63 15.33
C ASP A 254 -11.04 13.90 13.84
N LEU A 255 -12.19 13.86 13.15
CA LEU A 255 -12.25 14.11 11.71
C LEU A 255 -11.81 15.53 11.36
N ALA A 256 -12.34 16.55 12.03
CA ALA A 256 -12.01 17.95 11.76
C ALA A 256 -10.56 18.31 12.10
N GLY A 257 -9.91 17.57 12.99
CA GLY A 257 -8.52 17.75 13.39
C GLY A 257 -7.51 16.90 12.60
N TYR A 258 -7.98 16.03 11.70
CA TYR A 258 -7.08 15.19 10.93
C TYR A 258 -6.30 15.99 9.88
N GLU A 259 -4.97 15.78 9.82
CA GLU A 259 -4.07 16.38 8.84
C GLU A 259 -3.09 15.35 8.27
N ALA A 260 -2.97 15.31 6.93
CA ALA A 260 -1.88 14.60 6.28
C ALA A 260 -0.56 15.38 6.48
N ARG A 261 0.52 14.67 6.83
CA ARG A 261 1.81 15.28 7.17
C ARG A 261 2.83 15.12 6.05
N LEU A 262 3.67 16.13 5.87
CA LEU A 262 4.90 16.01 5.11
C LEU A 262 6.00 15.49 6.04
N ARG A 263 6.73 14.48 5.58
CA ARG A 263 7.91 13.95 6.27
C ARG A 263 9.08 13.89 5.30
N GLU A 264 10.30 13.93 5.82
CA GLU A 264 11.48 13.66 5.00
C GLU A 264 11.52 12.18 4.64
N PRO A 265 11.63 11.81 3.34
CA PRO A 265 11.80 10.42 2.94
C PRO A 265 13.07 9.83 3.56
N LEU A 266 13.00 8.56 3.96
CA LEU A 266 14.18 7.85 4.45
C LEU A 266 15.09 7.49 3.27
N LYS A 267 16.40 7.74 3.41
CA LYS A 267 17.40 7.51 2.35
C LYS A 267 18.53 6.64 2.85
N GLY A 268 19.01 5.77 1.99
CA GLY A 268 20.18 4.93 2.21
C GLY A 268 20.81 4.50 0.90
N ASN A 269 21.93 3.77 0.96
CA ASN A 269 22.63 3.30 -0.24
C ASN A 269 22.78 1.78 -0.19
N TYR A 270 22.64 1.14 -1.35
CA TYR A 270 22.88 -0.29 -1.54
C TYR A 270 23.51 -0.54 -2.90
N ARG A 271 24.67 -1.21 -2.95
CA ARG A 271 25.39 -1.53 -4.20
C ARG A 271 25.63 -0.33 -5.13
N GLY A 272 25.79 0.87 -4.58
CA GLY A 272 25.98 2.10 -5.37
C GLY A 272 24.67 2.77 -5.83
N TYR A 273 23.51 2.22 -5.52
CA TYR A 273 22.21 2.83 -5.76
C TYR A 273 21.71 3.55 -4.50
N GLU A 274 21.02 4.67 -4.65
CA GLU A 274 20.30 5.31 -3.56
C GLU A 274 18.90 4.66 -3.42
N ILE A 275 18.56 4.26 -2.21
CA ILE A 275 17.24 3.74 -1.86
C ILE A 275 16.49 4.84 -1.13
N VAL A 276 15.32 5.22 -1.63
CA VAL A 276 14.42 6.20 -1.03
C VAL A 276 13.12 5.50 -0.66
N SER A 277 12.74 5.55 0.61
CA SER A 277 11.57 4.79 1.10
C SER A 277 10.86 5.49 2.26
N ALA A 278 9.85 4.83 2.81
CA ALA A 278 8.98 5.35 3.87
C ALA A 278 9.72 5.52 5.21
N PRO A 279 9.68 6.73 5.81
CA PRO A 279 10.08 6.92 7.20
C PRO A 279 8.97 6.46 8.18
N PRO A 280 9.22 6.37 9.49
CA PRO A 280 8.16 6.23 10.48
C PRO A 280 7.07 7.32 10.34
N PRO A 281 5.79 6.99 10.61
CA PRO A 281 5.28 5.80 11.28
C PRO A 281 5.22 4.52 10.43
N SER A 282 5.90 4.45 9.29
CA SER A 282 6.17 3.17 8.66
C SER A 282 7.52 2.60 9.10
N SER A 283 7.53 1.32 9.45
CA SER A 283 8.77 0.57 9.64
C SER A 283 9.44 0.18 8.30
N GLY A 284 8.67 0.31 7.18
CA GLY A 284 9.03 -0.28 5.91
C GLY A 284 10.40 0.12 5.40
N GLY A 285 10.67 1.42 5.31
CA GLY A 285 11.97 1.90 4.83
C GLY A 285 13.13 1.60 5.79
N THR A 286 12.88 1.67 7.12
CA THR A 286 13.92 1.38 8.13
C THR A 286 14.37 -0.08 8.04
N VAL A 287 13.41 -1.02 8.10
CA VAL A 287 13.68 -2.46 8.03
C VAL A 287 14.28 -2.85 6.67
N LEU A 288 13.78 -2.27 5.57
CA LEU A 288 14.35 -2.48 4.24
C LEU A 288 15.83 -2.08 4.18
N LEU A 289 16.17 -0.87 4.64
CA LEU A 289 17.55 -0.38 4.64
C LEU A 289 18.45 -1.18 5.57
N GLU A 290 17.95 -1.62 6.71
CA GLU A 290 18.69 -2.46 7.64
C GLU A 290 19.01 -3.83 7.01
N ILE A 291 18.01 -4.50 6.39
CA ILE A 291 18.21 -5.76 5.65
C ILE A 291 19.27 -5.57 4.56
N LEU A 292 19.12 -4.55 3.71
CA LEU A 292 20.04 -4.28 2.61
C LEU A 292 21.47 -3.96 3.13
N ASN A 293 21.58 -3.17 4.21
CA ASN A 293 22.88 -2.85 4.81
C ASN A 293 23.59 -4.08 5.40
N ILE A 294 22.83 -5.00 6.01
CA ILE A 294 23.39 -6.27 6.47
C ILE A 294 23.88 -7.09 5.28
N LEU A 295 23.07 -7.23 4.24
CA LEU A 295 23.35 -8.06 3.08
C LEU A 295 24.46 -7.49 2.18
N GLU A 296 24.70 -6.19 2.18
CA GLU A 296 25.77 -5.56 1.40
C GLU A 296 27.18 -6.11 1.76
N GLY A 297 27.35 -6.65 2.97
CA GLY A 297 28.59 -7.28 3.40
C GLY A 297 28.86 -8.67 2.83
N TYR A 298 27.92 -9.24 2.07
CA TYR A 298 28.03 -10.56 1.46
C TYR A 298 28.01 -10.45 -0.07
N ASP A 299 28.80 -11.26 -0.76
CA ASP A 299 28.67 -11.44 -2.20
C ASP A 299 27.57 -12.47 -2.49
N LEU A 300 26.34 -11.99 -2.67
CA LEU A 300 25.20 -12.86 -2.93
C LEU A 300 25.24 -13.46 -4.33
N ARG A 301 25.82 -12.74 -5.31
CA ARG A 301 25.95 -13.22 -6.69
C ARG A 301 26.79 -14.49 -6.75
N ASP A 302 27.93 -14.51 -6.10
CA ASP A 302 28.84 -15.65 -6.09
C ASP A 302 28.24 -16.87 -5.37
N ARG A 303 27.32 -16.64 -4.43
CA ARG A 303 26.60 -17.71 -3.72
C ARG A 303 25.48 -18.32 -4.54
N GLY A 304 24.98 -17.61 -5.53
CA GLY A 304 23.92 -18.04 -6.43
C GLY A 304 22.51 -17.70 -5.95
N PHE A 305 21.67 -17.39 -6.92
CA PHE A 305 20.24 -17.13 -6.69
C PHE A 305 19.55 -18.36 -6.07
N MET A 306 18.76 -18.14 -5.02
CA MET A 306 18.01 -19.20 -4.31
C MET A 306 18.90 -20.37 -3.85
N SER A 307 20.20 -20.15 -3.60
CA SER A 307 21.02 -21.12 -2.88
C SER A 307 20.66 -21.14 -1.39
N ASP A 308 20.98 -22.23 -0.69
CA ASP A 308 20.76 -22.33 0.76
C ASP A 308 21.61 -21.33 1.56
N GLU A 309 22.77 -20.91 1.04
CA GLU A 309 23.56 -19.84 1.64
C GLU A 309 22.91 -18.47 1.44
N THR A 310 22.47 -18.12 0.23
CA THR A 310 21.81 -16.85 -0.07
C THR A 310 20.55 -16.70 0.76
N VAL A 311 19.67 -17.70 0.74
CA VAL A 311 18.42 -17.67 1.52
C VAL A 311 18.73 -17.59 3.02
N HIS A 312 19.73 -18.32 3.51
CA HIS A 312 20.15 -18.25 4.91
C HIS A 312 20.55 -16.82 5.33
N TYR A 313 21.43 -16.15 4.57
CA TYR A 313 21.85 -14.79 4.90
C TYR A 313 20.70 -13.77 4.82
N MET A 314 19.81 -13.92 3.85
CA MET A 314 18.63 -13.06 3.74
C MET A 314 17.71 -13.24 4.95
N VAL A 315 17.43 -14.49 5.34
CA VAL A 315 16.60 -14.81 6.52
C VAL A 315 17.24 -14.29 7.82
N GLU A 316 18.56 -14.41 7.97
CA GLU A 316 19.26 -13.91 9.15
C GLU A 316 19.24 -12.37 9.23
N ALA A 317 19.29 -11.68 8.09
CA ALA A 317 19.13 -10.23 8.02
C ALA A 317 17.68 -9.81 8.35
N GLU A 318 16.69 -10.46 7.75
CA GLU A 318 15.27 -10.26 8.02
C GLU A 318 14.95 -10.45 9.51
N ARG A 319 15.44 -11.53 10.10
CA ARG A 319 15.24 -11.88 11.51
C ARG A 319 15.69 -10.77 12.46
N ARG A 320 16.86 -10.16 12.22
CA ARG A 320 17.43 -9.07 13.03
C ARG A 320 16.65 -7.78 12.84
N ALA A 321 16.40 -7.39 11.61
CA ALA A 321 15.70 -6.15 11.29
C ALA A 321 14.25 -6.16 11.81
N TYR A 322 13.56 -7.30 11.78
CA TYR A 322 12.23 -7.42 12.38
C TYR A 322 12.24 -7.47 13.91
N ALA A 323 13.31 -7.95 14.54
CA ALA A 323 13.47 -7.84 15.99
C ALA A 323 13.64 -6.37 16.41
N ASP A 324 14.45 -5.61 15.68
CA ASP A 324 14.63 -4.17 15.93
C ASP A 324 13.34 -3.38 15.66
N ARG A 325 12.62 -3.71 14.58
CA ARG A 325 11.27 -3.19 14.33
C ARG A 325 10.36 -3.31 15.55
N ALA A 326 10.29 -4.51 16.10
CA ALA A 326 9.42 -4.81 17.24
C ALA A 326 9.79 -4.01 18.49
N HIS A 327 11.07 -3.69 18.67
CA HIS A 327 11.59 -3.03 19.86
C HIS A 327 11.53 -1.51 19.79
N TYR A 328 11.88 -0.91 18.65
CA TYR A 328 12.20 0.51 18.57
C TYR A 328 11.19 1.35 17.78
N LEU A 329 10.42 0.75 16.85
CA LEU A 329 9.67 1.56 15.89
C LEU A 329 8.23 1.86 16.34
N GLY A 330 7.81 3.08 16.08
CA GLY A 330 6.48 3.63 16.34
C GLY A 330 6.30 4.99 15.67
N ASP A 331 5.28 5.74 16.07
CA ASP A 331 5.06 7.11 15.58
C ASP A 331 6.19 8.04 16.05
N PRO A 332 6.93 8.69 15.12
CA PRO A 332 8.07 9.55 15.48
C PRO A 332 7.65 10.82 16.24
N ASP A 333 6.37 11.19 16.22
CA ASP A 333 5.85 12.32 16.98
C ASP A 333 5.65 11.95 18.47
N PHE A 334 5.74 10.65 18.82
CA PHE A 334 5.52 10.10 20.17
C PHE A 334 6.71 9.30 20.70
N THR A 335 7.60 8.79 19.85
CA THR A 335 8.70 7.93 20.26
C THR A 335 10.01 8.19 19.48
N ASP A 336 11.14 7.98 20.13
CA ASP A 336 12.46 7.99 19.48
C ASP A 336 12.72 6.64 18.80
N ASN A 337 12.66 6.61 17.48
CA ASN A 337 12.85 5.43 16.65
C ASN A 337 14.32 5.04 16.43
N ARG A 338 15.30 5.77 16.95
CA ARG A 338 16.74 5.55 16.77
C ARG A 338 17.19 5.37 15.31
N LEU A 339 16.53 6.03 14.37
CA LEU A 339 16.70 5.80 12.92
C LEU A 339 18.15 5.86 12.47
N ALA A 340 18.88 6.89 12.85
CA ALA A 340 20.27 7.07 12.45
C ALA A 340 21.17 5.89 12.86
N HIS A 341 20.85 5.22 13.97
CA HIS A 341 21.55 4.02 14.41
C HIS A 341 21.14 2.80 13.58
N LEU A 342 19.85 2.51 13.49
CA LEU A 342 19.33 1.29 12.83
C LEU A 342 19.73 1.21 11.35
N ILE A 343 19.73 2.32 10.62
CA ILE A 343 20.12 2.33 9.20
C ILE A 343 21.62 2.56 8.96
N SER A 344 22.45 2.60 10.01
CA SER A 344 23.87 2.83 9.85
C SER A 344 24.61 1.58 9.34
N LYS A 345 25.65 1.80 8.52
CA LYS A 345 26.52 0.71 8.04
C LYS A 345 27.34 0.07 9.17
N ASP A 346 27.67 0.84 10.21
CA ASP A 346 28.41 0.35 11.39
C ASP A 346 27.55 -0.64 12.17
N TYR A 347 26.29 -0.28 12.46
CA TYR A 347 25.36 -1.19 13.13
C TYR A 347 25.12 -2.47 12.32
N ALA A 348 24.89 -2.35 11.01
CA ALA A 348 24.77 -3.50 10.13
C ALA A 348 26.03 -4.37 10.13
N SER A 349 27.22 -3.77 10.23
CA SER A 349 28.49 -4.51 10.38
C SER A 349 28.55 -5.28 11.70
N ASP A 350 28.06 -4.69 12.79
CA ASP A 350 27.99 -5.39 14.08
C ASP A 350 26.98 -6.54 14.06
N LEU A 351 25.82 -6.33 13.45
CA LEU A 351 24.84 -7.42 13.27
C LEU A 351 25.40 -8.58 12.45
N ARG A 352 26.16 -8.31 11.37
CA ARG A 352 26.83 -9.35 10.57
C ARG A 352 27.77 -10.23 11.38
N LYS A 353 28.48 -9.69 12.38
CA LYS A 353 29.39 -10.48 13.25
C LYS A 353 28.64 -11.57 14.04
N SER A 354 27.36 -11.39 14.26
CA SER A 354 26.49 -12.34 14.95
C SER A 354 25.88 -13.42 14.02
N ILE A 355 26.00 -13.26 12.70
CA ILE A 355 25.48 -14.22 11.72
C ILE A 355 26.52 -15.32 11.52
N THR A 356 26.13 -16.57 11.76
CA THR A 356 26.97 -17.77 11.62
C THR A 356 26.43 -18.63 10.48
N PRO A 357 27.15 -19.70 10.04
CA PRO A 357 26.63 -20.66 9.06
C PRO A 357 25.39 -21.45 9.54
N ARG A 358 24.98 -21.29 10.80
CA ARG A 358 23.78 -21.89 11.37
C ARG A 358 22.76 -20.81 11.69
N ALA A 359 21.48 -21.16 11.55
CA ALA A 359 20.36 -20.30 11.91
C ALA A 359 20.44 -19.89 13.39
N THR A 360 20.29 -18.61 13.66
CA THR A 360 20.20 -18.06 15.00
C THR A 360 18.76 -18.25 15.50
N PRO A 361 18.50 -18.93 16.61
CA PRO A 361 17.15 -18.98 17.16
C PRO A 361 16.61 -17.57 17.44
N SER A 362 15.37 -17.30 17.07
CA SER A 362 14.77 -15.97 17.27
C SER A 362 14.75 -15.54 18.73
N ALA A 363 14.66 -16.50 19.66
CA ALA A 363 14.72 -16.24 21.11
C ALA A 363 16.08 -15.67 21.57
N ASP A 364 17.17 -15.99 20.87
CA ASP A 364 18.53 -15.55 21.21
C ASP A 364 18.81 -14.12 20.74
N ILE A 365 17.98 -13.58 19.82
CA ILE A 365 18.13 -12.22 19.28
C ILE A 365 17.45 -11.19 20.19
N ALA A 366 16.26 -11.48 20.72
CA ALA A 366 15.48 -10.49 21.49
C ALA A 366 14.67 -11.08 22.67
N GLY A 367 14.95 -12.29 23.11
CA GLY A 367 14.52 -12.81 24.43
C GLY A 367 13.05 -13.08 24.66
N ARG A 368 12.19 -13.27 23.64
CA ARG A 368 10.75 -13.62 23.79
C ARG A 368 10.25 -14.57 22.71
N SER A 369 9.19 -15.36 23.02
CA SER A 369 8.51 -16.27 22.10
C SER A 369 7.08 -15.84 21.84
N GLY A 370 6.57 -16.03 20.62
CA GLY A 370 5.18 -15.78 20.23
C GLY A 370 4.77 -16.64 19.04
N SER A 371 3.47 -16.89 18.84
CA SER A 371 2.91 -17.62 17.69
C SER A 371 1.84 -16.79 17.00
N SER A 372 1.73 -16.85 15.67
CA SER A 372 0.74 -16.07 14.93
C SER A 372 0.24 -16.72 13.64
N ARG A 373 -0.91 -16.25 13.15
CA ARG A 373 -1.48 -16.55 11.82
C ARG A 373 -1.57 -15.25 11.01
N GLU A 374 -1.17 -15.29 9.78
CA GLU A 374 -1.12 -14.14 8.88
C GLU A 374 -2.33 -14.05 7.94
N LYS A 375 -2.89 -12.84 7.77
CA LYS A 375 -3.84 -12.45 6.72
C LYS A 375 -3.29 -11.26 5.96
N ARG A 376 -3.80 -10.99 4.74
CA ARG A 376 -3.21 -10.01 3.82
C ARG A 376 -4.28 -9.12 3.23
N GLU A 377 -4.10 -7.77 3.29
CA GLU A 377 -4.68 -6.88 2.29
C GLU A 377 -4.10 -5.46 2.42
N THR A 378 -3.55 -4.98 1.36
CA THR A 378 -3.05 -3.62 1.11
C THR A 378 -3.08 -3.48 -0.41
N THR A 379 -2.93 -2.28 -0.96
CA THR A 379 -2.68 -2.10 -2.39
C THR A 379 -1.54 -1.14 -2.62
N HIS A 380 -0.84 -1.33 -3.72
CA HIS A 380 0.21 -0.45 -4.19
C HIS A 380 -0.05 -0.03 -5.64
N TYR A 381 0.39 1.18 -6.00
CA TYR A 381 0.46 1.62 -7.39
C TYR A 381 1.63 2.57 -7.61
N GLY A 382 2.18 2.50 -8.82
CA GLY A 382 3.30 3.32 -9.28
C GLY A 382 2.97 4.06 -10.56
N ILE A 383 3.51 5.28 -10.70
CA ILE A 383 3.37 6.12 -11.88
C ILE A 383 4.71 6.80 -12.18
N VAL A 384 5.07 6.85 -13.45
CA VAL A 384 6.16 7.68 -13.97
C VAL A 384 5.60 8.47 -15.15
N ASP A 385 5.77 9.80 -15.16
CA ASP A 385 5.33 10.63 -16.27
C ASP A 385 6.44 10.89 -17.29
N ARG A 386 6.10 11.61 -18.36
CA ARG A 386 7.03 11.94 -19.47
C ARG A 386 8.17 12.86 -19.05
N GLU A 387 8.02 13.64 -17.97
CA GLU A 387 9.04 14.54 -17.43
C GLU A 387 9.96 13.83 -16.43
N GLY A 388 9.70 12.54 -16.15
CA GLY A 388 10.47 11.71 -15.24
C GLY A 388 10.10 11.92 -13.77
N ALA A 389 8.99 12.61 -13.49
CA ALA A 389 8.42 12.60 -12.15
C ALA A 389 7.82 11.23 -11.85
N ALA A 390 8.00 10.76 -10.63
CA ALA A 390 7.60 9.44 -10.20
C ALA A 390 6.79 9.49 -8.89
N VAL A 391 5.76 8.66 -8.79
CA VAL A 391 4.94 8.50 -7.59
C VAL A 391 4.80 7.03 -7.24
N ALA A 392 5.03 6.69 -5.99
CA ALA A 392 4.77 5.37 -5.40
C ALA A 392 3.79 5.53 -4.24
N VAL A 393 2.65 4.86 -4.27
CA VAL A 393 1.64 4.93 -3.22
C VAL A 393 1.33 3.54 -2.71
N THR A 394 1.36 3.40 -1.39
CA THR A 394 0.85 2.21 -0.69
C THR A 394 -0.20 2.66 0.31
N TYR A 395 -1.43 2.16 0.20
CA TYR A 395 -2.52 2.52 1.09
C TYR A 395 -3.47 1.34 1.34
N THR A 396 -4.26 1.39 2.39
CA THR A 396 -4.91 0.20 2.92
C THR A 396 -6.15 0.51 3.75
N LEU A 397 -6.89 -0.53 4.04
CA LEU A 397 -7.89 -0.62 5.11
C LEU A 397 -7.40 -1.53 6.26
N ASN A 398 -6.17 -2.03 6.20
CA ASN A 398 -5.51 -3.07 6.98
C ASN A 398 -5.93 -4.49 6.54
N ASP A 399 -7.03 -5.06 7.00
CA ASP A 399 -7.55 -6.36 6.50
C ASP A 399 -8.44 -6.15 5.26
N SER A 400 -8.68 -7.21 4.49
CA SER A 400 -9.61 -7.22 3.36
C SER A 400 -10.97 -6.65 3.77
N PHE A 401 -11.39 -5.57 3.10
CA PHE A 401 -12.58 -4.78 3.44
C PHE A 401 -12.56 -4.18 4.87
N GLY A 402 -11.39 -3.92 5.44
CA GLY A 402 -11.17 -3.27 6.71
C GLY A 402 -11.95 -3.88 7.88
N SER A 403 -12.57 -3.03 8.68
CA SER A 403 -13.42 -3.41 9.82
C SER A 403 -14.75 -4.08 9.44
N LYS A 404 -15.05 -4.23 8.16
CA LYS A 404 -16.32 -4.68 7.55
C LYS A 404 -17.47 -3.68 7.73
N VAL A 405 -17.21 -2.52 8.32
CA VAL A 405 -18.19 -1.46 8.51
C VAL A 405 -18.26 -0.59 7.26
N VAL A 406 -19.42 -0.57 6.62
CA VAL A 406 -19.74 0.37 5.53
C VAL A 406 -20.44 1.58 6.14
N VAL A 407 -19.92 2.78 5.88
CA VAL A 407 -20.55 4.02 6.33
C VAL A 407 -21.86 4.23 5.59
N ARG A 408 -23.00 4.10 6.32
CA ARG A 408 -24.34 4.26 5.76
C ARG A 408 -24.53 5.69 5.23
N GLY A 409 -25.14 5.82 4.06
CA GLY A 409 -25.31 7.12 3.38
C GLY A 409 -24.08 7.63 2.65
N ALA A 410 -22.88 7.05 2.90
CA ALA A 410 -21.63 7.38 2.21
C ALA A 410 -21.08 6.25 1.34
N GLY A 411 -21.33 4.98 1.67
CA GLY A 411 -21.09 3.82 0.81
C GLY A 411 -19.63 3.36 0.70
N PHE A 412 -18.73 3.80 1.57
CA PHE A 412 -17.35 3.32 1.67
C PHE A 412 -17.11 2.55 2.96
N LEU A 413 -16.05 1.73 2.95
CA LEU A 413 -15.63 0.92 4.10
C LEU A 413 -14.70 1.70 5.02
N LEU A 414 -14.78 1.42 6.33
CA LEU A 414 -13.83 1.89 7.33
C LEU A 414 -12.72 0.86 7.54
N ASN A 415 -11.53 1.37 7.83
CA ASN A 415 -10.35 0.60 8.17
C ASN A 415 -10.50 -0.17 9.49
N ASN A 416 -9.58 -1.10 9.74
CA ASN A 416 -9.36 -1.70 11.06
C ASN A 416 -7.88 -1.55 11.49
N GLU A 417 -7.35 -0.35 11.27
CA GLU A 417 -5.93 -0.04 11.49
C GLU A 417 -5.54 0.05 12.97
N MET A 418 -6.51 0.17 13.88
CA MET A 418 -6.21 0.17 15.31
C MET A 418 -5.53 -1.13 15.78
N ASP A 419 -5.68 -2.23 15.02
CA ASP A 419 -5.01 -3.51 15.25
C ASP A 419 -3.48 -3.45 15.05
N ASP A 420 -3.00 -2.49 14.27
CA ASP A 420 -1.56 -2.30 14.02
C ASP A 420 -0.82 -1.68 15.22
N PHE A 421 -1.53 -1.17 16.21
CA PHE A 421 -0.92 -0.85 17.50
C PHE A 421 -0.51 -2.10 18.30
N SER A 422 0.43 -1.93 19.21
CA SER A 422 0.70 -2.94 20.24
C SER A 422 -0.41 -2.88 21.28
N ILE A 423 -1.52 -3.58 21.01
CA ILE A 423 -2.68 -3.63 21.93
C ILE A 423 -2.33 -4.24 23.30
N LYS A 424 -1.32 -5.11 23.31
CA LYS A 424 -0.64 -5.63 24.49
C LYS A 424 0.79 -5.99 24.11
N PRO A 425 1.84 -5.51 24.81
CA PRO A 425 3.23 -5.84 24.50
C PRO A 425 3.47 -7.33 24.46
N GLY A 426 4.10 -7.81 23.37
CA GLY A 426 4.35 -9.22 23.14
C GLY A 426 3.15 -10.02 22.64
N HIS A 427 1.98 -9.40 22.44
CA HIS A 427 0.84 -10.01 21.77
C HIS A 427 0.92 -9.69 20.26
N PRO A 428 0.75 -10.71 19.39
CA PRO A 428 0.79 -10.48 17.94
C PRO A 428 -0.49 -9.77 17.46
N ASN A 429 -0.34 -8.87 16.47
CA ASN A 429 -1.46 -8.31 15.74
C ASN A 429 -1.99 -9.31 14.68
N LEU A 430 -2.92 -8.88 13.81
CA LEU A 430 -3.50 -9.68 12.73
C LEU A 430 -2.44 -10.30 11.79
N TYR A 431 -1.30 -9.63 11.60
CA TYR A 431 -0.18 -10.08 10.77
C TYR A 431 0.88 -10.87 11.54
N GLY A 432 0.64 -11.13 12.82
CA GLY A 432 1.61 -11.80 13.66
C GLY A 432 2.78 -10.96 14.09
N LEU A 433 2.79 -9.69 13.76
CA LEU A 433 3.82 -8.77 14.19
C LEU A 433 3.68 -8.49 15.68
N ILE A 434 4.79 -8.62 16.38
CA ILE A 434 4.91 -8.26 17.78
C ILE A 434 5.42 -6.83 17.89
N GLY A 435 4.92 -6.09 18.85
CA GLY A 435 5.36 -4.73 19.15
C GLY A 435 5.60 -4.51 20.63
N SER A 436 6.22 -3.37 20.94
CA SER A 436 6.56 -2.89 22.28
C SER A 436 5.71 -1.68 22.67
N GLU A 437 6.07 -1.05 23.80
CA GLU A 437 5.46 0.21 24.24
C GLU A 437 5.67 1.36 23.24
N ALA A 438 6.72 1.31 22.40
CA ALA A 438 6.95 2.31 21.35
C ALA A 438 5.74 2.49 20.43
N ASN A 439 5.00 1.40 20.17
CA ASN A 439 3.79 1.38 19.35
C ASN A 439 2.51 1.16 20.19
N ALA A 440 2.49 1.53 21.47
CA ALA A 440 1.28 1.48 22.31
C ALA A 440 0.25 2.52 21.85
N ILE A 441 -1.04 2.24 22.12
CA ILE A 441 -2.15 3.15 21.77
C ILE A 441 -2.07 4.41 22.61
N GLU A 442 -2.10 5.58 21.93
CA GLU A 442 -2.25 6.90 22.54
C GLU A 442 -3.19 7.75 21.69
N PRO A 443 -4.00 8.67 22.27
CA PRO A 443 -4.87 9.56 21.51
C PRO A 443 -4.10 10.38 20.45
N GLY A 444 -4.58 10.38 19.22
CA GLY A 444 -3.98 11.11 18.11
C GLY A 444 -2.71 10.50 17.50
N LYS A 445 -2.17 9.43 18.08
CA LYS A 445 -0.99 8.70 17.59
C LYS A 445 -1.30 7.91 16.33
N ARG A 446 -0.33 7.79 15.42
CA ARG A 446 -0.38 6.90 14.27
C ARG A 446 0.16 5.52 14.62
N MET A 447 -0.55 4.49 14.20
CA MET A 447 -0.09 3.11 14.38
C MET A 447 1.04 2.77 13.41
N LEU A 448 2.01 1.96 13.89
CA LEU A 448 3.14 1.52 13.09
C LEU A 448 2.68 0.70 11.88
N SER A 449 3.19 1.04 10.70
CA SER A 449 2.91 0.37 9.43
C SER A 449 4.11 -0.47 8.96
N SER A 450 3.87 -1.39 8.01
CA SER A 450 4.92 -2.03 7.19
C SER A 450 4.88 -1.59 5.72
N MET A 451 3.99 -0.69 5.33
CA MET A 451 3.89 -0.17 3.97
C MET A 451 5.17 0.56 3.56
N ALA A 452 5.75 0.21 2.43
CA ALA A 452 7.04 0.69 1.98
C ALA A 452 7.02 1.12 0.50
N PRO A 453 6.29 2.21 0.14
CA PRO A 453 6.49 2.77 -1.18
C PRO A 453 7.96 3.16 -1.33
N THR A 454 8.62 2.64 -2.36
CA THR A 454 10.08 2.72 -2.51
C THR A 454 10.47 3.16 -3.91
N MET A 455 11.53 3.95 -4.00
CA MET A 455 12.24 4.27 -5.24
C MET A 455 13.70 3.89 -5.11
N VAL A 456 14.26 3.32 -6.18
CA VAL A 456 15.70 3.10 -6.33
C VAL A 456 16.23 4.10 -7.34
N LEU A 457 17.28 4.82 -6.98
CA LEU A 457 17.87 5.82 -7.86
C LEU A 457 19.27 5.35 -8.31
N ARG A 458 19.58 5.63 -9.58
CA ARG A 458 20.90 5.46 -10.16
C ARG A 458 21.39 6.79 -10.70
N ASP A 459 22.53 7.27 -10.23
CA ASP A 459 23.10 8.58 -10.61
C ASP A 459 22.09 9.73 -10.43
N GLY A 460 21.34 9.69 -9.32
CA GLY A 460 20.34 10.70 -8.96
C GLY A 460 19.03 10.64 -9.76
N LYS A 461 18.87 9.70 -10.70
CA LYS A 461 17.66 9.50 -11.51
C LYS A 461 16.89 8.27 -11.06
N VAL A 462 15.58 8.29 -11.20
CA VAL A 462 14.72 7.13 -10.92
C VAL A 462 15.16 5.96 -11.79
N PHE A 463 15.46 4.83 -11.14
CA PHE A 463 15.72 3.55 -11.77
C PHE A 463 14.54 2.59 -11.55
N LEU A 464 14.03 2.49 -10.30
CA LEU A 464 12.85 1.68 -9.98
C LEU A 464 11.86 2.50 -9.16
N VAL A 465 10.57 2.25 -9.40
CA VAL A 465 9.44 2.64 -8.54
C VAL A 465 8.72 1.35 -8.18
N LEU A 466 8.63 1.02 -6.90
CA LEU A 466 8.08 -0.27 -6.51
C LEU A 466 7.41 -0.27 -5.13
N GLY A 467 6.50 -1.20 -4.97
CA GLY A 467 5.86 -1.56 -3.73
C GLY A 467 4.87 -2.71 -3.93
N THR A 468 4.28 -3.18 -2.85
CA THR A 468 3.43 -4.37 -2.83
C THR A 468 2.48 -4.33 -1.64
N PRO A 469 1.33 -4.99 -1.68
CA PRO A 469 0.59 -5.41 -0.50
C PRO A 469 1.27 -6.58 0.21
N GLY A 470 0.79 -6.91 1.44
CA GLY A 470 1.21 -8.13 2.12
C GLY A 470 1.45 -8.02 3.62
N GLY A 471 1.04 -6.93 4.28
CA GLY A 471 1.32 -6.74 5.71
C GLY A 471 2.82 -6.83 6.00
N ALA A 472 3.22 -7.75 6.87
CA ALA A 472 4.63 -7.97 7.20
C ALA A 472 5.50 -8.31 5.98
N THR A 473 4.96 -9.05 4.99
CA THR A 473 5.73 -9.50 3.81
C THR A 473 6.03 -8.39 2.80
N ILE A 474 5.47 -7.18 2.95
CA ILE A 474 5.75 -6.03 2.08
C ILE A 474 7.26 -5.78 1.99
N ILE A 475 7.92 -5.68 3.14
CA ILE A 475 9.32 -5.29 3.23
C ILE A 475 10.24 -6.33 2.59
N THR A 476 10.01 -7.60 2.88
CA THR A 476 10.82 -8.70 2.35
C THR A 476 10.59 -8.92 0.86
N THR A 477 9.37 -8.69 0.35
CA THR A 477 9.10 -8.73 -1.08
C THR A 477 9.87 -7.62 -1.82
N ILE A 478 9.84 -6.38 -1.30
CA ILE A 478 10.61 -5.27 -1.88
C ILE A 478 12.11 -5.57 -1.83
N ALA A 479 12.62 -6.06 -0.68
CA ALA A 479 14.03 -6.42 -0.53
C ALA A 479 14.45 -7.48 -1.55
N GLN A 480 13.64 -8.55 -1.75
CA GLN A 480 13.93 -9.60 -2.73
C GLN A 480 13.95 -9.04 -4.15
N ILE A 481 12.97 -8.25 -4.58
CA ILE A 481 12.96 -7.65 -5.92
C ILE A 481 14.20 -6.76 -6.14
N VAL A 482 14.56 -5.93 -5.16
CA VAL A 482 15.76 -5.07 -5.24
C VAL A 482 17.03 -5.92 -5.36
N ILE A 483 17.17 -6.97 -4.54
CA ILE A 483 18.32 -7.88 -4.57
C ILE A 483 18.37 -8.64 -5.90
N ASP A 484 17.24 -9.15 -6.37
CA ASP A 484 17.16 -9.91 -7.62
C ASP A 484 17.61 -9.07 -8.81
N MET A 485 17.25 -7.80 -8.85
CA MET A 485 17.66 -6.89 -9.92
C MET A 485 19.10 -6.38 -9.74
N LEU A 486 19.53 -6.02 -8.53
CA LEU A 486 20.84 -5.37 -8.32
C LEU A 486 21.98 -6.37 -8.11
N ASP A 487 21.78 -7.43 -7.33
CA ASP A 487 22.82 -8.44 -7.09
C ASP A 487 22.84 -9.50 -8.19
N PHE A 488 21.69 -10.03 -8.60
CA PHE A 488 21.62 -11.10 -9.60
C PHE A 488 21.45 -10.60 -11.03
N GLY A 489 21.17 -9.31 -11.23
CA GLY A 489 21.01 -8.70 -12.57
C GLY A 489 19.82 -9.25 -13.35
N MET A 490 18.75 -9.63 -12.65
CA MET A 490 17.53 -10.13 -13.27
C MET A 490 16.79 -9.03 -14.03
N SER A 491 16.07 -9.41 -15.09
CA SER A 491 15.10 -8.53 -15.75
C SER A 491 13.94 -8.19 -14.80
N LEU A 492 13.21 -7.11 -15.09
CA LEU A 492 12.01 -6.72 -14.35
C LEU A 492 11.01 -7.89 -14.23
N GLU A 493 10.71 -8.56 -15.35
CA GLU A 493 9.81 -9.70 -15.38
C GLU A 493 10.30 -10.86 -14.51
N ALA A 494 11.59 -11.20 -14.60
CA ALA A 494 12.16 -12.29 -13.82
C ALA A 494 12.12 -11.99 -12.31
N ALA A 495 12.47 -10.77 -11.89
CA ALA A 495 12.49 -10.38 -10.48
C ALA A 495 11.08 -10.30 -9.86
N VAL A 496 10.10 -9.74 -10.60
CA VAL A 496 8.71 -9.66 -10.13
C VAL A 496 8.06 -11.04 -10.04
N SER A 497 8.39 -11.94 -10.97
CA SER A 497 7.83 -13.30 -11.02
C SER A 497 8.57 -14.31 -10.16
N ALA A 498 9.75 -13.97 -9.63
CA ALA A 498 10.60 -14.88 -8.84
C ALA A 498 9.84 -15.46 -7.63
N PRO A 499 10.14 -16.72 -7.23
CA PRO A 499 9.54 -17.31 -6.03
C PRO A 499 9.95 -16.54 -4.78
N ARG A 500 9.05 -16.46 -3.80
CA ARG A 500 9.23 -15.62 -2.61
C ARG A 500 9.19 -16.41 -1.33
N PHE A 501 9.93 -15.88 -0.35
CA PHE A 501 9.93 -16.34 1.03
C PHE A 501 9.92 -15.13 1.98
N HIS A 502 9.72 -15.40 3.28
CA HIS A 502 9.61 -14.34 4.30
C HIS A 502 10.00 -14.87 5.67
N HIS A 503 10.68 -14.05 6.46
CA HIS A 503 10.90 -14.24 7.88
C HIS A 503 10.68 -12.91 8.61
N GLN A 504 9.96 -12.94 9.75
CA GLN A 504 9.63 -11.72 10.50
C GLN A 504 10.05 -11.80 11.97
N TRP A 505 11.17 -12.46 12.26
CA TRP A 505 11.65 -12.76 13.60
C TRP A 505 10.75 -13.76 14.34
N LEU A 506 9.51 -13.43 14.61
CA LEU A 506 8.50 -14.31 15.17
C LEU A 506 7.24 -14.33 14.30
N PRO A 507 6.67 -15.52 14.04
CA PRO A 507 7.12 -16.85 14.47
C PRO A 507 8.46 -17.26 13.84
N ASP A 508 9.25 -18.12 14.52
CA ASP A 508 10.58 -18.52 14.10
C ASP A 508 10.55 -19.62 13.04
N HIS A 509 10.14 -19.25 11.83
CA HIS A 509 10.17 -20.11 10.64
C HIS A 509 10.26 -19.28 9.36
N ILE A 510 10.75 -19.87 8.30
CA ILE A 510 10.70 -19.31 6.95
C ILE A 510 9.33 -19.64 6.36
N SER A 511 8.51 -18.61 6.12
CA SER A 511 7.29 -18.75 5.33
C SER A 511 7.66 -18.75 3.84
N VAL A 512 7.26 -19.74 3.06
CA VAL A 512 7.64 -19.87 1.66
C VAL A 512 6.42 -20.14 0.78
N GLU A 513 6.40 -19.59 -0.43
CA GLU A 513 5.38 -19.92 -1.43
C GLU A 513 5.43 -21.41 -1.78
N ASN A 514 4.24 -22.01 -1.91
CA ASN A 514 4.16 -23.45 -2.21
C ASN A 514 4.93 -23.81 -3.48
N GLY A 515 5.83 -24.78 -3.37
CA GLY A 515 6.68 -25.22 -4.47
C GLY A 515 7.90 -24.34 -4.77
N ALA A 516 8.07 -23.19 -4.11
CA ALA A 516 9.18 -22.26 -4.36
C ALA A 516 10.54 -22.86 -3.96
N PHE A 517 10.60 -23.64 -2.90
CA PHE A 517 11.84 -24.28 -2.46
C PHE A 517 11.92 -25.76 -2.91
N GLY A 518 12.86 -26.07 -3.79
CA GLY A 518 13.14 -27.44 -4.19
C GLY A 518 13.76 -28.28 -3.05
N ALA A 519 13.75 -29.60 -3.18
CA ALA A 519 14.19 -30.53 -2.14
C ALA A 519 15.64 -30.30 -1.66
N TYR A 520 16.54 -29.91 -2.56
CA TYR A 520 17.93 -29.61 -2.23
C TYR A 520 18.06 -28.39 -1.33
N LEU A 521 17.43 -27.27 -1.71
CA LEU A 521 17.39 -26.02 -0.94
C LEU A 521 16.79 -26.24 0.45
N ARG A 522 15.65 -26.95 0.53
CA ARG A 522 15.01 -27.27 1.81
C ARG A 522 15.95 -28.07 2.73
N ARG A 523 16.65 -29.09 2.19
CA ARG A 523 17.58 -29.87 2.96
C ARG A 523 18.72 -29.01 3.52
N GLY A 524 19.35 -28.17 2.68
CA GLY A 524 20.43 -27.30 3.11
C GLY A 524 20.01 -26.33 4.21
N LEU A 525 18.80 -25.72 4.08
CA LEU A 525 18.26 -24.82 5.10
C LEU A 525 17.92 -25.53 6.43
N VAL A 526 17.36 -26.74 6.36
CA VAL A 526 17.08 -27.56 7.57
C VAL A 526 18.37 -28.00 8.25
N GLU A 527 19.41 -28.37 7.50
CA GLU A 527 20.74 -28.70 8.02
C GLU A 527 21.41 -27.50 8.70
N LYS A 528 21.14 -26.29 8.23
CA LYS A 528 21.52 -25.02 8.90
C LYS A 528 20.69 -24.71 10.15
N GLY A 529 19.56 -25.39 10.38
CA GLY A 529 18.72 -25.24 11.56
C GLY A 529 17.45 -24.41 11.33
N HIS A 530 17.14 -24.01 10.10
CA HIS A 530 15.88 -23.31 9.80
C HIS A 530 14.67 -24.24 9.85
N ARG A 531 13.52 -23.68 10.27
CA ARG A 531 12.21 -24.27 10.08
C ARG A 531 11.57 -23.65 8.84
N ILE A 532 10.84 -24.44 8.06
CA ILE A 532 10.22 -23.98 6.80
C ILE A 532 8.74 -24.34 6.84
N GLU A 533 7.88 -23.37 6.55
CA GLU A 533 6.43 -23.54 6.41
C GLU A 533 5.95 -23.11 5.03
N ASP A 534 5.25 -24.01 4.34
CA ASP A 534 4.64 -23.71 3.05
C ASP A 534 3.36 -22.89 3.23
N ARG A 535 3.21 -21.85 2.40
CA ARG A 535 2.02 -21.00 2.37
C ARG A 535 1.12 -21.40 1.20
N THR A 536 -0.17 -21.46 1.45
CA THR A 536 -1.18 -21.65 0.39
C THR A 536 -1.44 -20.36 -0.40
N ALA A 537 -1.26 -19.20 0.23
CA ALA A 537 -1.43 -17.91 -0.42
C ALA A 537 -0.09 -17.34 -0.92
N PRO A 538 -0.05 -16.67 -2.07
CA PRO A 538 1.17 -16.08 -2.65
C PRO A 538 1.75 -14.98 -1.75
N ILE A 539 3.04 -14.62 -1.89
CA ILE A 539 3.72 -13.55 -1.14
C ILE A 539 3.79 -12.28 -1.99
N GLY A 540 3.07 -11.23 -1.56
CA GLY A 540 2.99 -9.97 -2.28
C GLY A 540 2.11 -10.01 -3.55
N ASP A 541 1.99 -8.84 -4.17
CA ASP A 541 1.32 -8.51 -5.43
C ASP A 541 1.96 -7.21 -5.91
N ALA A 542 3.23 -7.31 -6.32
CA ALA A 542 4.09 -6.16 -6.54
C ALA A 542 3.69 -5.37 -7.80
N GLN A 543 3.74 -4.05 -7.70
CA GLN A 543 3.58 -3.14 -8.83
C GLN A 543 4.91 -2.42 -9.01
N VAL A 544 5.58 -2.64 -10.13
CA VAL A 544 6.96 -2.18 -10.34
C VAL A 544 7.09 -1.45 -11.67
N ILE A 545 7.82 -0.34 -11.67
CA ILE A 545 8.24 0.36 -12.89
C ILE A 545 9.76 0.45 -12.90
N GLU A 546 10.39 0.02 -13.97
CA GLU A 546 11.81 0.23 -14.26
C GLU A 546 11.96 1.32 -15.31
N VAL A 547 12.82 2.30 -15.07
CA VAL A 547 13.12 3.37 -16.04
C VAL A 547 14.36 2.99 -16.83
N ARG A 548 14.20 2.81 -18.14
CA ARG A 548 15.23 2.43 -19.11
C ARG A 548 15.45 3.56 -20.12
N GLY A 549 16.41 4.43 -19.86
CA GLY A 549 16.66 5.61 -20.69
C GLY A 549 15.46 6.56 -20.70
N SER A 550 14.78 6.71 -21.83
CA SER A 550 13.57 7.55 -21.96
C SER A 550 12.25 6.77 -21.81
N ALA A 551 12.30 5.46 -21.62
CA ALA A 551 11.11 4.63 -21.46
C ALA A 551 10.93 4.21 -20.00
N ALA A 552 9.70 4.20 -19.53
CA ALA A 552 9.30 3.59 -18.28
C ALA A 552 8.61 2.25 -18.57
N CYS A 553 9.16 1.16 -18.05
CA CYS A 553 8.66 -0.21 -18.25
C CYS A 553 7.95 -0.67 -16.99
N GLY A 554 6.65 -0.85 -17.06
CA GLY A 554 5.80 -1.27 -15.95
C GLY A 554 5.48 -2.76 -15.98
N MET A 555 5.42 -3.38 -14.82
CA MET A 555 4.96 -4.75 -14.63
C MET A 555 4.11 -4.87 -13.38
N SER A 556 2.94 -5.45 -13.52
CA SER A 556 2.13 -5.93 -12.41
C SER A 556 2.46 -7.39 -12.12
N ASP A 557 2.45 -7.74 -10.85
CA ASP A 557 2.73 -9.10 -10.38
C ASP A 557 1.75 -10.12 -10.99
N PRO A 558 2.23 -11.24 -11.55
CA PRO A 558 1.36 -12.29 -12.08
C PRO A 558 0.54 -13.03 -10.99
N ARG A 559 0.80 -12.74 -9.70
CA ARG A 559 0.01 -13.24 -8.57
C ARG A 559 -1.32 -12.52 -8.38
N GLY A 560 -1.51 -11.35 -9.03
CA GLY A 560 -2.69 -10.50 -8.95
C GLY A 560 -3.44 -10.37 -10.27
N ASP A 561 -4.52 -9.56 -10.27
CA ASP A 561 -5.31 -9.17 -11.47
C ASP A 561 -4.89 -7.78 -11.99
N GLY A 562 -3.75 -7.25 -11.53
CA GLY A 562 -3.26 -5.93 -11.88
C GLY A 562 -2.74 -5.83 -13.31
N THR A 563 -2.51 -4.60 -13.77
CA THR A 563 -2.00 -4.33 -15.12
C THR A 563 -1.03 -3.17 -15.15
N ALA A 564 -0.16 -3.15 -16.16
CA ALA A 564 0.58 -1.97 -16.59
C ALA A 564 -0.14 -1.31 -17.78
N GLY A 565 -0.10 0.01 -17.83
CA GLY A 565 -0.61 0.81 -18.95
C GLY A 565 0.34 1.96 -19.25
N GLY A 566 0.40 2.40 -20.51
CA GLY A 566 1.36 3.41 -20.92
C GLY A 566 0.80 4.40 -21.92
N VAL A 567 1.50 5.52 -22.03
CA VAL A 567 1.24 6.58 -23.01
C VAL A 567 2.45 6.70 -23.93
N GLU A 568 2.24 6.60 -25.23
CA GLU A 568 3.28 6.96 -26.20
C GLU A 568 3.26 8.47 -26.46
N PRO A 569 4.42 9.10 -26.71
CA PRO A 569 4.44 10.49 -27.14
C PRO A 569 3.61 10.63 -28.43
N ALA A 570 2.84 11.71 -28.54
CA ALA A 570 2.25 12.04 -29.82
C ALA A 570 3.37 12.19 -30.86
N ASP A 571 3.23 11.57 -32.04
CA ASP A 571 4.15 11.79 -33.14
C ASP A 571 4.31 13.31 -33.34
N PRO A 572 5.56 13.81 -33.54
CA PRO A 572 5.75 15.21 -33.83
C PRO A 572 4.96 15.52 -35.12
N VAL A 573 4.02 16.47 -35.00
CA VAL A 573 3.27 16.94 -36.16
C VAL A 573 4.31 17.33 -37.22
N PRO A 574 4.30 16.75 -38.43
CA PRO A 574 5.23 17.18 -39.48
C PRO A 574 5.06 18.67 -39.73
N GLN A 575 6.15 19.43 -39.57
CA GLN A 575 6.19 20.89 -39.82
C GLN A 575 6.00 21.19 -41.30
#